data_335df277df5c5157d2ed6ac891b2305a
#
_entry.id   335df277df5c5157d2ed6ac891b2305a
#
_cell.length_a   1.000
_cell.length_b   1.000
_cell.length_c   1.000
_cell.angle_alpha   90.00
_cell.angle_beta   90.00
_cell.angle_gamma   90.00
#
_symmetry.space_group_name_H-M   'P 1'
#
loop_
_entity.id
_entity.type
_entity.pdbx_description
1 polymer ?
#
loop_
_entity_poly.entity_id
_entity_poly.type
_entity_poly.pdbx_seq_one_letter_code
_entity_poly.pdbx_strand_id
1 'polypeptide(L)'
;MVRVKFTAFLVCLLALSCTPKDRYVVFSGYAQGGTYSVKFNMNGRDGMISQDLQEIKDSVDAILTAIDASLSGYNKNSILSRFNAGETVVPDSYFIDIYRSAYDVYNSTGAVVDAASAPLFDVWGFGFKSGEMPSSDKVMEVMSGCGMNRLQADVTMAVSGDGTLNPYDLLRDRNGVPPQLNYNAIAQGYSCDKVARYLYSIGVKDMMVDIGEIFCDGVNPKGMPWGIGIDKPVDGNNDMGAQLQAIFKVPAGPHGVVTSGNYRKFYVKDGRKYAHTIDPRNGYPVSHNLLSATIVAPDALIADAYATYCMVIGLEESVSFIESTPGVEGCLVYDDGGEFKTWTSQGMTLSEL
;
A
#
# COMPACT_ATOMS: atom_id res chain seq x y z
N MET A 1 -76.99 -32.51 -28.46
CA MET A 1 -76.01 -32.33 -27.35
C MET A 1 -74.66 -32.29 -27.95
N VAL A 2 -74.10 -31.05 -28.13
CA VAL A 2 -72.73 -30.82 -28.70
C VAL A 2 -71.83 -30.55 -27.53
N ARG A 3 -70.84 -31.43 -27.34
CA ARG A 3 -69.79 -31.25 -26.30
C ARG A 3 -68.66 -30.36 -26.89
N VAL A 4 -68.52 -29.12 -26.38
CA VAL A 4 -67.38 -28.25 -26.65
C VAL A 4 -66.24 -28.66 -25.76
N LYS A 5 -65.12 -29.10 -26.32
CA LYS A 5 -63.85 -29.33 -25.58
C LYS A 5 -63.14 -28.03 -25.50
N PHE A 6 -62.98 -27.50 -24.30
CA PHE A 6 -62.07 -26.38 -23.98
C PHE A 6 -60.64 -26.94 -23.91
N THR A 7 -59.78 -26.57 -24.83
CA THR A 7 -58.35 -26.84 -24.75
C THR A 7 -57.71 -25.62 -24.11
N ALA A 8 -57.26 -25.77 -22.89
CA ALA A 8 -56.49 -24.73 -22.19
C ALA A 8 -55.08 -24.65 -22.80
N PHE A 9 -54.75 -23.54 -23.42
CA PHE A 9 -53.40 -23.22 -23.92
C PHE A 9 -52.61 -22.63 -22.77
N LEU A 10 -51.71 -23.45 -22.19
CA LEU A 10 -50.78 -23.03 -21.15
C LEU A 10 -49.62 -22.26 -21.83
N VAL A 11 -49.66 -20.92 -21.80
CA VAL A 11 -48.55 -20.07 -22.25
C VAL A 11 -47.50 -20.06 -21.15
N CYS A 12 -46.46 -20.87 -21.30
CA CYS A 12 -45.24 -20.75 -20.51
C CYS A 12 -44.50 -19.44 -20.93
N LEU A 13 -44.66 -18.40 -20.13
CA LEU A 13 -43.78 -17.23 -20.15
C LEU A 13 -42.41 -17.69 -19.64
N LEU A 14 -41.51 -18.04 -20.59
CA LEU A 14 -40.09 -18.09 -20.34
C LEU A 14 -39.63 -16.66 -20.09
N ALA A 15 -39.55 -16.26 -18.83
CA ALA A 15 -38.78 -15.08 -18.44
C ALA A 15 -37.31 -15.36 -18.80
N LEU A 16 -36.88 -14.93 -19.97
CA LEU A 16 -35.48 -14.79 -20.29
C LEU A 16 -34.91 -13.73 -19.32
N SER A 17 -34.39 -14.20 -18.19
CA SER A 17 -33.55 -13.41 -17.31
C SER A 17 -32.31 -13.10 -18.16
N CYS A 18 -32.30 -11.97 -18.87
CA CYS A 18 -31.09 -11.35 -19.36
C CYS A 18 -30.29 -10.91 -18.13
N THR A 19 -29.42 -11.76 -17.61
CA THR A 19 -28.36 -11.30 -16.74
C THR A 19 -27.56 -10.26 -17.53
N PRO A 20 -27.41 -9.04 -17.01
CA PRO A 20 -26.60 -8.04 -17.67
C PRO A 20 -25.20 -8.64 -17.89
N LYS A 21 -24.72 -8.62 -19.13
CA LYS A 21 -23.38 -9.10 -19.45
C LYS A 21 -22.38 -8.23 -18.69
N ASP A 22 -21.50 -8.84 -17.92
CA ASP A 22 -20.44 -8.11 -17.19
C ASP A 22 -19.71 -7.16 -18.13
N ARG A 23 -19.61 -5.90 -17.71
CA ARG A 23 -19.00 -4.82 -18.47
C ARG A 23 -17.78 -4.30 -17.70
N TYR A 24 -16.68 -5.01 -17.83
CA TYR A 24 -15.41 -4.55 -17.29
C TYR A 24 -14.81 -3.46 -18.19
N VAL A 25 -14.28 -2.46 -17.52
CA VAL A 25 -13.53 -1.35 -18.11
C VAL A 25 -12.18 -1.25 -17.43
N VAL A 26 -11.22 -0.64 -18.12
CA VAL A 26 -9.89 -0.36 -17.57
C VAL A 26 -9.45 1.01 -18.06
N PHE A 27 -8.81 1.76 -17.17
CA PHE A 27 -8.03 2.93 -17.54
C PHE A 27 -6.72 2.94 -16.77
N SER A 28 -5.77 3.72 -17.26
CA SER A 28 -4.44 3.87 -16.68
C SER A 28 -4.01 5.33 -16.73
N GLY A 29 -3.00 5.65 -15.92
CA GLY A 29 -2.38 6.94 -15.88
C GLY A 29 -1.01 6.87 -15.22
N TYR A 30 -0.48 8.03 -14.78
CA TYR A 30 0.79 8.14 -14.10
C TYR A 30 0.61 8.90 -12.79
N ALA A 31 1.03 8.30 -11.68
CA ALA A 31 0.98 8.89 -10.35
C ALA A 31 2.07 8.30 -9.45
N GLN A 32 2.51 9.02 -8.44
CA GLN A 32 3.45 8.55 -7.40
C GLN A 32 4.74 7.93 -7.95
N GLY A 33 5.22 8.45 -9.09
CA GLY A 33 6.46 8.00 -9.72
C GLY A 33 6.33 6.76 -10.59
N GLY A 34 5.11 6.23 -10.81
CA GLY A 34 4.83 5.05 -11.61
C GLY A 34 3.55 5.14 -12.42
N THR A 35 3.28 4.12 -13.23
CA THR A 35 1.99 3.94 -13.88
C THR A 35 0.99 3.34 -12.90
N TYR A 36 -0.25 3.79 -12.98
CA TYR A 36 -1.36 3.15 -12.27
C TYR A 36 -2.36 2.54 -13.25
N SER A 37 -3.13 1.56 -12.80
CA SER A 37 -4.20 0.91 -13.55
C SER A 37 -5.41 0.64 -12.66
N VAL A 38 -6.59 1.00 -13.12
CA VAL A 38 -7.86 0.72 -12.42
C VAL A 38 -8.75 -0.08 -13.35
N LYS A 39 -9.14 -1.26 -12.91
CA LYS A 39 -10.04 -2.17 -13.63
C LYS A 39 -11.26 -2.47 -12.76
N PHE A 40 -12.46 -2.30 -13.29
CA PHE A 40 -13.68 -2.56 -12.55
C PHE A 40 -14.86 -2.91 -13.45
N ASN A 41 -15.90 -3.45 -12.84
CA ASN A 41 -17.15 -3.81 -13.50
C ASN A 41 -18.14 -2.63 -13.43
N MET A 42 -18.60 -2.15 -14.58
CA MET A 42 -19.62 -1.10 -14.68
C MET A 42 -21.01 -1.57 -14.21
N ASN A 43 -21.24 -2.88 -14.10
CA ASN A 43 -22.40 -3.43 -13.41
C ASN A 43 -22.14 -3.37 -11.90
N GLY A 44 -22.60 -2.29 -11.27
CA GLY A 44 -22.45 -2.04 -9.84
C GLY A 44 -23.41 -2.87 -8.96
N ARG A 45 -23.44 -2.53 -7.67
CA ARG A 45 -24.30 -3.20 -6.66
C ARG A 45 -25.80 -3.03 -6.96
N ASP A 46 -26.18 -1.83 -7.41
CA ASP A 46 -27.58 -1.43 -7.60
C ASP A 46 -27.94 -1.26 -9.09
N GLY A 47 -27.14 -1.82 -10.00
CA GLY A 47 -27.33 -1.73 -11.44
C GLY A 47 -26.13 -1.09 -12.16
N MET A 48 -26.35 -0.63 -13.39
CA MET A 48 -25.30 0.05 -14.16
C MET A 48 -24.90 1.36 -13.51
N ILE A 49 -23.58 1.57 -13.37
CA ILE A 49 -23.01 2.85 -12.88
C ILE A 49 -23.36 3.95 -13.88
N SER A 50 -23.91 5.06 -13.38
CA SER A 50 -24.46 6.15 -14.20
C SER A 50 -23.37 7.10 -14.75
N GLN A 51 -22.23 7.21 -14.07
CA GLN A 51 -21.10 8.03 -14.49
C GLN A 51 -20.41 7.42 -15.70
N ASP A 52 -19.92 8.25 -16.61
CA ASP A 52 -19.13 7.75 -17.73
C ASP A 52 -17.68 7.44 -17.29
N LEU A 53 -16.97 6.70 -18.13
CA LEU A 53 -15.60 6.24 -17.82
C LEU A 53 -14.62 7.41 -17.66
N GLN A 54 -14.80 8.50 -18.42
CA GLN A 54 -13.91 9.65 -18.34
C GLN A 54 -14.13 10.42 -17.04
N GLU A 55 -15.38 10.62 -16.61
CA GLU A 55 -15.71 11.25 -15.33
C GLU A 55 -15.11 10.48 -14.15
N ILE A 56 -15.17 9.14 -14.20
CA ILE A 56 -14.59 8.27 -13.18
C ILE A 56 -13.06 8.40 -13.18
N LYS A 57 -12.44 8.39 -14.37
CA LYS A 57 -10.99 8.57 -14.49
C LYS A 57 -10.54 9.92 -13.97
N ASP A 58 -11.22 10.99 -14.34
CA ASP A 58 -10.90 12.35 -13.90
C ASP A 58 -11.00 12.49 -12.36
N SER A 59 -11.97 11.81 -11.75
CA SER A 59 -12.11 11.76 -10.29
C SER A 59 -10.95 11.01 -9.63
N VAL A 60 -10.52 9.89 -10.21
CA VAL A 60 -9.35 9.13 -9.72
C VAL A 60 -8.07 9.95 -9.86
N ASP A 61 -7.86 10.60 -11.02
CA ASP A 61 -6.71 11.48 -11.24
C ASP A 61 -6.70 12.66 -10.25
N ALA A 62 -7.86 13.23 -9.93
CA ALA A 62 -7.99 14.30 -8.94
C ALA A 62 -7.62 13.81 -7.52
N ILE A 63 -8.06 12.60 -7.12
CA ILE A 63 -7.70 11.99 -5.83
C ILE A 63 -6.18 11.81 -5.74
N LEU A 64 -5.57 11.21 -6.76
CA LEU A 64 -4.12 10.94 -6.76
C LEU A 64 -3.29 12.22 -6.79
N THR A 65 -3.76 13.24 -7.52
CA THR A 65 -3.13 14.57 -7.53
C THR A 65 -3.22 15.25 -6.17
N ALA A 66 -4.36 15.17 -5.49
CA ALA A 66 -4.53 15.72 -4.15
C ALA A 66 -3.64 15.01 -3.12
N ILE A 67 -3.52 13.68 -3.21
CA ILE A 67 -2.61 12.90 -2.37
C ILE A 67 -1.15 13.33 -2.62
N ASP A 68 -0.72 13.50 -3.87
CA ASP A 68 0.64 13.98 -4.18
C ASP A 68 0.89 15.37 -3.59
N ALA A 69 -0.06 16.30 -3.77
CA ALA A 69 0.05 17.66 -3.23
C ALA A 69 0.10 17.69 -1.69
N SER A 70 -0.49 16.70 -1.03
CA SER A 70 -0.47 16.57 0.43
C SER A 70 0.76 15.81 0.96
N LEU A 71 1.05 14.62 0.41
CA LEU A 71 1.85 13.59 1.06
C LEU A 71 3.19 13.27 0.38
N SER A 72 3.47 13.81 -0.80
CA SER A 72 4.66 13.46 -1.55
C SER A 72 5.92 14.09 -0.93
N GLY A 73 6.89 13.27 -0.53
CA GLY A 73 8.22 13.74 -0.13
C GLY A 73 9.09 14.17 -1.32
N TYR A 74 8.68 13.88 -2.55
CA TYR A 74 9.38 14.25 -3.80
C TYR A 74 8.85 15.55 -4.40
N ASN A 75 7.59 15.87 -4.18
CA ASN A 75 6.99 17.15 -4.56
C ASN A 75 7.33 18.21 -3.50
N LYS A 76 8.26 19.11 -3.82
CA LYS A 76 8.74 20.15 -2.89
C LYS A 76 7.65 21.11 -2.41
N ASN A 77 6.54 21.22 -3.15
CA ASN A 77 5.41 22.08 -2.82
C ASN A 77 4.32 21.35 -2.00
N SER A 78 4.47 20.05 -1.76
CA SER A 78 3.52 19.28 -0.94
C SER A 78 3.48 19.80 0.49
N ILE A 79 2.37 19.54 1.19
CA ILE A 79 2.25 19.84 2.61
C ILE A 79 3.35 19.12 3.40
N LEU A 80 3.58 17.83 3.12
CA LEU A 80 4.61 17.03 3.78
C LEU A 80 6.03 17.59 3.58
N SER A 81 6.40 17.94 2.35
CA SER A 81 7.75 18.46 2.06
C SER A 81 8.00 19.80 2.73
N ARG A 82 7.02 20.67 2.74
CA ARG A 82 7.08 21.97 3.42
C ARG A 82 7.13 21.81 4.95
N PHE A 83 6.31 20.93 5.50
CA PHE A 83 6.38 20.55 6.92
C PHE A 83 7.77 20.03 7.30
N ASN A 84 8.34 19.11 6.51
CA ASN A 84 9.68 18.56 6.73
C ASN A 84 10.81 19.60 6.55
N ALA A 85 10.56 20.68 5.80
CA ALA A 85 11.44 21.82 5.70
C ALA A 85 11.35 22.78 6.90
N GLY A 86 10.47 22.52 7.87
CA GLY A 86 10.27 23.34 9.05
C GLY A 86 9.27 24.48 8.88
N GLU A 87 8.53 24.49 7.75
CA GLU A 87 7.51 25.51 7.50
C GLU A 87 6.24 25.22 8.29
N THR A 88 5.54 26.28 8.69
CA THR A 88 4.16 26.19 9.17
C THR A 88 3.24 25.93 7.98
N VAL A 89 2.42 24.89 8.06
CA VAL A 89 1.52 24.43 6.99
C VAL A 89 0.05 24.42 7.45
N VAL A 90 -0.88 24.37 6.49
CA VAL A 90 -2.28 24.04 6.77
C VAL A 90 -2.49 22.59 6.38
N PRO A 91 -2.61 21.65 7.35
CA PRO A 91 -2.82 20.25 7.04
C PRO A 91 -4.20 20.04 6.46
N ASP A 92 -4.28 19.31 5.36
CA ASP A 92 -5.54 18.87 4.77
C ASP A 92 -6.01 17.53 5.38
N SER A 93 -7.15 17.05 4.92
CA SER A 93 -7.71 15.78 5.39
C SER A 93 -6.82 14.58 5.07
N TYR A 94 -6.07 14.59 3.96
CA TYR A 94 -5.12 13.50 3.63
C TYR A 94 -3.94 13.48 4.59
N PHE A 95 -3.38 14.64 4.92
CA PHE A 95 -2.27 14.75 5.87
C PHE A 95 -2.69 14.26 7.28
N ILE A 96 -3.87 14.68 7.74
CA ILE A 96 -4.41 14.27 9.04
C ILE A 96 -4.66 12.76 9.07
N ASP A 97 -5.27 12.22 8.02
CA ASP A 97 -5.70 10.83 7.94
C ASP A 97 -4.49 9.86 7.89
N ILE A 98 -3.49 10.18 7.04
CA ILE A 98 -2.29 9.33 6.95
C ILE A 98 -1.42 9.42 8.21
N TYR A 99 -1.36 10.57 8.86
CA TYR A 99 -0.64 10.71 10.12
C TYR A 99 -1.21 9.79 11.19
N ARG A 100 -2.54 9.76 11.34
CA ARG A 100 -3.23 8.85 12.27
C ARG A 100 -2.95 7.40 11.93
N SER A 101 -3.11 7.05 10.65
CA SER A 101 -2.81 5.69 10.17
C SER A 101 -1.36 5.30 10.44
N ALA A 102 -0.39 6.20 10.21
CA ALA A 102 1.02 5.97 10.52
C ALA A 102 1.27 5.77 12.02
N TYR A 103 0.54 6.49 12.87
CA TYR A 103 0.64 6.33 14.32
C TYR A 103 0.07 5.00 14.79
N ASP A 104 -1.04 4.54 14.19
CA ASP A 104 -1.64 3.23 14.46
C ASP A 104 -0.71 2.09 14.00
N VAL A 105 -0.11 2.22 12.80
CA VAL A 105 0.91 1.30 12.28
C VAL A 105 2.15 1.26 13.19
N TYR A 106 2.66 2.41 13.63
CA TYR A 106 3.77 2.48 14.58
C TYR A 106 3.48 1.67 15.85
N ASN A 107 2.29 1.83 16.43
CA ASN A 107 1.90 1.10 17.63
C ASN A 107 1.72 -0.41 17.36
N SER A 108 1.03 -0.79 16.29
CA SER A 108 0.75 -2.20 15.95
C SER A 108 2.00 -2.99 15.56
N THR A 109 3.03 -2.30 15.04
CA THR A 109 4.31 -2.92 14.65
C THR A 109 5.40 -2.78 15.72
N GLY A 110 5.07 -2.29 16.92
CA GLY A 110 6.06 -2.10 18.00
C GLY A 110 7.22 -1.18 17.60
N ALA A 111 6.92 -0.08 16.94
CA ALA A 111 7.87 0.92 16.46
C ALA A 111 8.82 0.47 15.31
N VAL A 112 8.54 -0.65 14.66
CA VAL A 112 9.34 -1.15 13.54
C VAL A 112 9.02 -0.41 12.25
N VAL A 113 7.75 -0.05 12.01
CA VAL A 113 7.38 0.85 10.92
C VAL A 113 7.13 2.23 11.52
N ASP A 114 8.05 3.15 11.29
CA ASP A 114 8.08 4.46 11.96
C ASP A 114 8.19 5.59 10.93
N ALA A 115 7.08 6.30 10.71
CA ALA A 115 7.02 7.42 9.77
C ALA A 115 7.92 8.60 10.19
N ALA A 116 8.29 8.73 11.46
CA ALA A 116 9.21 9.78 11.93
C ALA A 116 10.69 9.37 11.87
N SER A 117 11.02 8.29 11.17
CA SER A 117 12.40 7.84 10.92
C SER A 117 13.00 8.38 9.61
N ALA A 118 12.34 9.32 8.93
CA ALA A 118 12.80 9.90 7.66
C ALA A 118 14.29 10.32 7.65
N PRO A 119 14.85 10.96 8.70
CA PRO A 119 16.26 11.34 8.73
C PRO A 119 17.24 10.16 8.64
N LEU A 120 16.84 8.95 9.08
CA LEU A 120 17.68 7.76 8.94
C LEU A 120 17.80 7.32 7.48
N PHE A 121 16.74 7.42 6.69
CA PHE A 121 16.79 7.12 5.26
C PHE A 121 17.67 8.12 4.51
N ASP A 122 17.60 9.41 4.88
CA ASP A 122 18.44 10.46 4.30
C ASP A 122 19.93 10.25 4.60
N VAL A 123 20.28 9.92 5.85
CA VAL A 123 21.67 9.74 6.25
C VAL A 123 22.33 8.52 5.61
N TRP A 124 21.55 7.48 5.28
CA TRP A 124 22.01 6.30 4.54
C TRP A 124 21.95 6.49 3.01
N GLY A 125 21.46 7.63 2.51
CA GLY A 125 21.34 7.91 1.08
C GLY A 125 20.16 7.22 0.38
N PHE A 126 19.19 6.67 1.13
CA PHE A 126 17.98 6.05 0.61
C PHE A 126 16.75 6.97 0.65
N GLY A 127 16.86 8.12 1.32
CA GLY A 127 15.80 9.10 1.43
C GLY A 127 15.76 10.11 0.27
N PHE A 128 15.40 11.34 0.58
CA PHE A 128 15.30 12.43 -0.39
C PHE A 128 16.64 13.11 -0.67
N LYS A 129 17.72 12.75 0.04
CA LYS A 129 19.07 13.27 -0.11
C LYS A 129 20.04 12.12 -0.35
N SER A 130 20.98 12.30 -1.27
CA SER A 130 22.11 11.39 -1.43
C SER A 130 23.20 11.75 -0.41
N GLY A 131 23.84 10.75 0.21
CA GLY A 131 24.87 10.94 1.22
C GLY A 131 26.01 9.94 1.09
N GLU A 132 27.12 10.23 1.77
CA GLU A 132 28.17 9.26 2.03
C GLU A 132 27.75 8.32 3.17
N MET A 133 28.42 7.15 3.28
CA MET A 133 28.15 6.20 4.36
C MET A 133 28.37 6.87 5.73
N PRO A 134 27.36 6.88 6.62
CA PRO A 134 27.46 7.57 7.89
C PRO A 134 28.40 6.84 8.87
N SER A 135 29.03 7.60 9.77
CA SER A 135 29.64 7.02 10.97
C SER A 135 28.59 6.59 11.99
N SER A 136 28.96 5.69 12.90
CA SER A 136 28.08 5.27 13.99
C SER A 136 27.61 6.46 14.86
N ASP A 137 28.48 7.42 15.12
CA ASP A 137 28.13 8.62 15.89
C ASP A 137 27.08 9.46 15.15
N LYS A 138 27.17 9.56 13.82
CA LYS A 138 26.19 10.27 13.01
C LYS A 138 24.84 9.55 12.99
N VAL A 139 24.83 8.21 12.94
CA VAL A 139 23.59 7.44 13.04
C VAL A 139 22.91 7.68 14.41
N MET A 140 23.67 7.60 15.50
CA MET A 140 23.14 7.86 16.86
C MET A 140 22.62 9.29 17.02
N GLU A 141 23.32 10.29 16.49
CA GLU A 141 22.87 11.69 16.47
C GLU A 141 21.50 11.80 15.80
N VAL A 142 21.37 11.24 14.59
CA VAL A 142 20.14 11.30 13.79
C VAL A 142 18.99 10.55 14.48
N MET A 143 19.25 9.38 15.04
CA MET A 143 18.27 8.60 15.77
C MET A 143 17.63 9.38 16.94
N SER A 144 18.39 10.25 17.62
CA SER A 144 17.86 11.08 18.70
C SER A 144 16.73 12.01 18.25
N GLY A 145 16.68 12.33 16.97
CA GLY A 145 15.65 13.14 16.31
C GLY A 145 14.49 12.34 15.73
N CYS A 146 14.55 11.00 15.71
CA CYS A 146 13.54 10.11 15.12
C CYS A 146 12.52 9.62 16.16
N GLY A 147 11.42 9.05 15.67
CA GLY A 147 10.45 8.32 16.46
C GLY A 147 9.10 9.00 16.63
N MET A 148 8.02 8.28 16.22
CA MET A 148 6.63 8.72 16.43
C MET A 148 6.28 8.87 17.92
N ASN A 149 6.97 8.16 18.83
CA ASN A 149 6.79 8.29 20.27
C ASN A 149 7.09 9.70 20.82
N ARG A 150 7.87 10.50 20.10
CA ARG A 150 8.18 11.91 20.46
C ARG A 150 7.04 12.86 20.08
N LEU A 151 6.08 12.40 19.27
CA LEU A 151 5.05 13.20 18.65
C LEU A 151 3.70 13.02 19.33
N GLN A 152 2.80 14.00 19.18
CA GLN A 152 1.40 13.88 19.58
C GLN A 152 0.75 12.73 18.82
N ALA A 153 -0.06 11.93 19.51
CA ALA A 153 -0.75 10.79 18.87
C ALA A 153 -1.80 11.23 17.84
N ASP A 154 -2.39 12.38 18.04
CA ASP A 154 -3.33 12.98 17.08
C ASP A 154 -2.78 14.35 16.65
N VAL A 155 -2.50 14.48 15.35
CA VAL A 155 -1.97 15.70 14.76
C VAL A 155 -2.88 16.91 14.97
N THR A 156 -4.20 16.69 15.08
CA THR A 156 -5.16 17.79 15.30
C THR A 156 -4.98 18.49 16.65
N MET A 157 -4.36 17.83 17.63
CA MET A 157 -4.00 18.45 18.92
C MET A 157 -2.87 19.47 18.78
N ALA A 158 -2.10 19.41 17.71
CA ALA A 158 -1.01 20.33 17.40
C ALA A 158 -1.44 21.45 16.43
N VAL A 159 -2.65 21.35 15.83
CA VAL A 159 -3.18 22.38 14.95
C VAL A 159 -3.66 23.57 15.76
N SER A 160 -3.16 24.76 15.43
CA SER A 160 -3.52 26.01 16.07
C SER A 160 -4.96 26.45 15.75
N GLY A 161 -5.50 27.41 16.50
CA GLY A 161 -6.88 27.90 16.32
C GLY A 161 -7.14 28.58 14.95
N ASP A 162 -6.10 28.97 14.22
CA ASP A 162 -6.17 29.48 12.85
C ASP A 162 -6.07 28.39 11.77
N GLY A 163 -6.01 27.11 12.18
CA GLY A 163 -5.92 25.95 11.28
C GLY A 163 -4.49 25.62 10.82
N THR A 164 -3.46 26.26 11.37
CA THR A 164 -2.07 25.99 10.99
C THR A 164 -1.40 24.96 11.89
N LEU A 165 -0.41 24.26 11.35
CA LEU A 165 0.44 23.28 12.05
C LEU A 165 1.90 23.69 11.89
N ASN A 166 2.54 24.02 13.03
CA ASN A 166 3.99 24.17 13.07
C ASN A 166 4.65 22.84 13.48
N PRO A 167 5.76 22.41 12.84
CA PRO A 167 6.41 21.14 13.18
C PRO A 167 6.79 20.99 14.66
N TYR A 168 7.17 22.06 15.33
CA TYR A 168 7.49 22.04 16.77
C TYR A 168 6.27 21.80 17.65
N ASP A 169 5.07 22.19 17.23
CA ASP A 169 3.84 21.98 18.00
C ASP A 169 3.41 20.50 17.99
N LEU A 170 3.90 19.73 17.02
CA LEU A 170 3.66 18.29 16.95
C LEU A 170 4.50 17.51 17.98
N LEU A 171 5.60 18.10 18.49
CA LEU A 171 6.44 17.47 19.50
C LEU A 171 5.72 17.45 20.87
N ARG A 172 5.87 16.36 21.60
CA ARG A 172 5.48 16.29 23.03
C ARG A 172 6.37 17.16 23.91
N ASP A 173 7.67 17.20 23.58
CA ASP A 173 8.63 18.15 24.16
C ASP A 173 9.06 19.15 23.08
N ARG A 174 8.57 20.38 23.17
CA ARG A 174 8.83 21.45 22.22
C ARG A 174 10.27 21.92 22.11
N ASN A 175 11.14 21.50 23.04
CA ASN A 175 12.59 21.77 22.98
C ASN A 175 13.36 20.77 22.11
N GLY A 176 12.66 19.75 21.56
CA GLY A 176 13.27 18.73 20.71
C GLY A 176 13.54 19.19 19.30
N VAL A 177 14.21 18.31 18.54
CA VAL A 177 14.42 18.48 17.10
C VAL A 177 13.06 18.33 16.38
N PRO A 178 12.71 19.23 15.41
CA PRO A 178 11.45 19.11 14.68
C PRO A 178 11.41 17.81 13.90
N PRO A 179 10.23 17.16 13.82
CA PRO A 179 10.10 15.88 13.16
C PRO A 179 10.22 16.04 11.63
N GLN A 180 10.74 15.01 11.00
CA GLN A 180 10.63 14.81 9.57
C GLN A 180 9.90 13.50 9.33
N LEU A 181 8.84 13.54 8.53
CA LEU A 181 7.94 12.42 8.29
C LEU A 181 8.18 11.83 6.89
N ASN A 182 8.02 10.51 6.79
CA ASN A 182 8.07 9.77 5.54
C ASN A 182 7.01 8.67 5.55
N TYR A 183 6.10 8.72 4.59
CA TYR A 183 5.00 7.77 4.49
C TYR A 183 5.21 6.70 3.40
N ASN A 184 6.44 6.53 2.88
CA ASN A 184 6.71 5.59 1.79
C ASN A 184 6.35 4.13 2.09
N ALA A 185 6.26 3.76 3.38
CA ALA A 185 5.87 2.42 3.81
C ALA A 185 4.35 2.17 3.84
N ILE A 186 3.54 3.20 3.52
CA ILE A 186 2.06 3.12 3.60
C ILE A 186 1.36 3.97 2.53
N ALA A 187 2.07 4.85 1.82
CA ALA A 187 1.43 5.86 0.97
C ALA A 187 0.80 5.28 -0.30
N GLN A 188 1.39 4.25 -0.89
CA GLN A 188 0.84 3.60 -2.08
C GLN A 188 -0.38 2.75 -1.72
N GLY A 189 -0.30 1.97 -0.64
CA GLY A 189 -1.45 1.25 -0.10
C GLY A 189 -2.60 2.18 0.28
N TYR A 190 -2.30 3.28 0.98
CA TYR A 190 -3.28 4.33 1.30
C TYR A 190 -3.97 4.89 0.04
N SER A 191 -3.23 5.12 -1.03
CA SER A 191 -3.77 5.64 -2.28
C SER A 191 -4.71 4.64 -2.96
N CYS A 192 -4.36 3.36 -2.95
CA CYS A 192 -5.23 2.28 -3.43
C CYS A 192 -6.56 2.27 -2.67
N ASP A 193 -6.52 2.37 -1.33
CA ASP A 193 -7.71 2.38 -0.49
C ASP A 193 -8.58 3.62 -0.72
N LYS A 194 -7.98 4.80 -0.97
CA LYS A 194 -8.73 6.02 -1.30
C LYS A 194 -9.44 5.92 -2.63
N VAL A 195 -8.79 5.38 -3.65
CA VAL A 195 -9.41 5.13 -4.96
C VAL A 195 -10.50 4.07 -4.86
N ALA A 196 -10.24 2.96 -4.14
CA ALA A 196 -11.24 1.92 -3.92
C ALA A 196 -12.48 2.46 -3.18
N ARG A 197 -12.29 3.30 -2.16
CA ARG A 197 -13.39 3.95 -1.44
C ARG A 197 -14.23 4.84 -2.34
N TYR A 198 -13.60 5.60 -3.25
CA TYR A 198 -14.32 6.36 -4.26
C TYR A 198 -15.15 5.44 -5.17
N LEU A 199 -14.55 4.36 -5.69
CA LEU A 199 -15.24 3.39 -6.54
C LEU A 199 -16.44 2.76 -5.83
N TYR A 200 -16.30 2.40 -4.55
CA TYR A 200 -17.43 1.94 -3.73
C TYR A 200 -18.54 2.99 -3.61
N SER A 201 -18.19 4.27 -3.47
CA SER A 201 -19.17 5.36 -3.32
C SER A 201 -20.06 5.53 -4.55
N ILE A 202 -19.58 5.14 -5.73
CA ILE A 202 -20.34 5.14 -6.98
C ILE A 202 -20.98 3.80 -7.32
N GLY A 203 -20.89 2.82 -6.38
CA GLY A 203 -21.57 1.52 -6.50
C GLY A 203 -20.76 0.38 -7.11
N VAL A 204 -19.46 0.56 -7.41
CA VAL A 204 -18.59 -0.53 -7.88
C VAL A 204 -18.53 -1.66 -6.83
N LYS A 205 -18.53 -2.91 -7.28
CA LYS A 205 -18.40 -4.10 -6.42
C LYS A 205 -17.23 -5.01 -6.80
N ASP A 206 -16.88 -5.05 -8.07
CA ASP A 206 -15.79 -5.88 -8.59
C ASP A 206 -14.72 -4.94 -9.14
N MET A 207 -13.56 -4.89 -8.51
CA MET A 207 -12.49 -3.96 -8.89
C MET A 207 -11.11 -4.50 -8.59
N MET A 208 -10.13 -3.97 -9.32
CA MET A 208 -8.71 -4.04 -9.01
C MET A 208 -8.11 -2.66 -9.25
N VAL A 209 -7.52 -2.09 -8.21
CA VAL A 209 -6.79 -0.82 -8.19
C VAL A 209 -5.32 -1.15 -7.99
N ASP A 210 -4.48 -0.77 -8.93
CA ASP A 210 -3.04 -0.97 -8.92
C ASP A 210 -2.34 0.39 -9.06
N ILE A 211 -1.64 0.83 -8.02
CA ILE A 211 -0.88 2.08 -7.96
C ILE A 211 0.56 1.78 -7.49
N GLY A 212 1.12 0.66 -7.98
CA GLY A 212 2.34 0.06 -7.46
C GLY A 212 2.07 -0.96 -6.37
N GLU A 213 1.09 -0.71 -5.52
CA GLU A 213 0.45 -1.67 -4.63
C GLU A 213 -0.96 -1.96 -5.12
N ILE A 214 -1.57 -3.05 -4.65
CA ILE A 214 -2.85 -3.52 -5.19
C ILE A 214 -3.92 -3.56 -4.11
N PHE A 215 -5.10 -3.01 -4.44
CA PHE A 215 -6.36 -3.32 -3.77
C PHE A 215 -7.30 -4.02 -4.75
N CYS A 216 -7.97 -5.09 -4.33
CA CYS A 216 -8.99 -5.74 -5.14
C CYS A 216 -10.16 -6.25 -4.30
N ASP A 217 -11.35 -6.31 -4.94
CA ASP A 217 -12.56 -6.91 -4.38
C ASP A 217 -13.39 -7.57 -5.48
N GLY A 218 -14.23 -8.52 -5.11
CA GLY A 218 -15.12 -9.25 -6.00
C GLY A 218 -14.40 -10.19 -6.97
N VAL A 219 -14.84 -10.23 -8.22
CA VAL A 219 -14.35 -11.17 -9.22
C VAL A 219 -13.74 -10.46 -10.44
N ASN A 220 -12.90 -11.17 -11.18
CA ASN A 220 -12.31 -10.71 -12.42
C ASN A 220 -13.29 -10.87 -13.61
N PRO A 221 -12.94 -10.38 -14.84
CA PRO A 221 -13.81 -10.50 -16.03
C PRO A 221 -14.21 -11.92 -16.44
N LYS A 222 -13.60 -12.94 -15.86
CA LYS A 222 -13.94 -14.36 -16.09
C LYS A 222 -14.84 -14.93 -14.99
N GLY A 223 -15.31 -14.08 -14.04
CA GLY A 223 -16.10 -14.53 -12.88
C GLY A 223 -15.28 -15.32 -11.86
N MET A 224 -13.97 -15.21 -11.88
CA MET A 224 -13.02 -15.93 -11.03
C MET A 224 -12.36 -14.97 -10.03
N PRO A 225 -11.77 -15.45 -8.94
CA PRO A 225 -10.90 -14.63 -8.09
C PRO A 225 -9.84 -13.87 -8.88
N TRP A 226 -9.47 -12.68 -8.40
CA TRP A 226 -8.35 -11.93 -8.97
C TRP A 226 -7.06 -12.73 -8.83
N GLY A 227 -6.23 -12.70 -9.86
CA GLY A 227 -4.90 -13.32 -9.87
C GLY A 227 -3.84 -12.24 -9.83
N ILE A 228 -2.99 -12.27 -8.82
CA ILE A 228 -1.89 -11.31 -8.63
C ILE A 228 -0.57 -12.04 -8.84
N GLY A 229 0.30 -11.48 -9.69
CA GLY A 229 1.63 -12.00 -9.93
C GLY A 229 2.56 -11.68 -8.76
N ILE A 230 3.36 -12.65 -8.36
CA ILE A 230 4.46 -12.47 -7.41
C ILE A 230 5.75 -12.48 -8.21
N ASP A 231 6.52 -11.40 -8.15
CA ASP A 231 7.78 -11.25 -8.86
C ASP A 231 8.90 -12.09 -8.26
N LYS A 232 9.80 -12.59 -9.11
CA LYS A 232 11.06 -13.18 -8.65
C LYS A 232 11.96 -12.11 -8.03
N PRO A 233 12.46 -12.30 -6.81
CA PRO A 233 13.33 -11.33 -6.15
C PRO A 233 14.80 -11.43 -6.64
N VAL A 234 14.99 -11.32 -7.96
CA VAL A 234 16.33 -11.32 -8.59
C VAL A 234 16.79 -9.91 -8.88
N ASP A 235 18.11 -9.67 -8.72
CA ASP A 235 18.71 -8.40 -9.03
C ASP A 235 18.46 -8.04 -10.51
N GLY A 236 18.00 -6.81 -10.76
CA GLY A 236 17.66 -6.36 -12.12
C GLY A 236 16.21 -6.63 -12.56
N ASN A 237 15.38 -7.32 -11.78
CA ASN A 237 13.93 -7.41 -12.01
C ASN A 237 13.25 -6.14 -11.47
N ASN A 238 13.45 -5.03 -12.18
CA ASN A 238 12.93 -3.71 -11.77
C ASN A 238 11.54 -3.41 -12.33
N ASP A 239 11.13 -4.12 -13.38
CA ASP A 239 9.82 -3.94 -14.01
C ASP A 239 8.84 -4.94 -13.39
N MET A 240 7.78 -4.44 -12.75
CA MET A 240 6.75 -5.28 -12.12
C MET A 240 6.10 -6.20 -13.16
N GLY A 241 6.00 -7.49 -12.81
CA GLY A 241 5.40 -8.52 -13.66
C GLY A 241 6.30 -9.03 -14.80
N ALA A 242 7.53 -8.52 -14.94
CA ALA A 242 8.44 -8.95 -16.03
C ALA A 242 8.96 -10.37 -15.80
N GLN A 243 9.23 -10.73 -14.56
CA GLN A 243 9.67 -12.07 -14.19
C GLN A 243 8.87 -12.55 -12.98
N LEU A 244 7.78 -13.27 -13.25
CA LEU A 244 6.94 -13.83 -12.20
C LEU A 244 7.53 -15.11 -11.63
N GLN A 245 7.34 -15.32 -10.34
CA GLN A 245 7.60 -16.59 -9.63
C GLN A 245 6.34 -17.43 -9.55
N ALA A 246 5.20 -16.81 -9.27
CA ALA A 246 3.93 -17.49 -9.09
C ALA A 246 2.76 -16.53 -9.32
N ILE A 247 1.55 -17.08 -9.38
CA ILE A 247 0.30 -16.29 -9.35
C ILE A 247 -0.48 -16.69 -8.09
N PHE A 248 -0.82 -15.69 -7.28
CA PHE A 248 -1.70 -15.84 -6.13
C PHE A 248 -3.15 -15.59 -6.54
N LYS A 249 -4.08 -16.45 -6.11
CA LYS A 249 -5.52 -16.26 -6.25
C LYS A 249 -6.06 -15.60 -5.00
N VAL A 250 -6.44 -14.32 -5.12
CA VAL A 250 -6.93 -13.54 -3.98
C VAL A 250 -8.30 -14.09 -3.55
N PRO A 251 -8.52 -14.37 -2.25
CA PRO A 251 -9.84 -14.80 -1.75
C PRO A 251 -10.96 -13.81 -2.09
N ALA A 252 -12.20 -14.23 -1.96
CA ALA A 252 -13.35 -13.33 -2.13
C ALA A 252 -13.37 -12.29 -1.01
N GLY A 253 -13.79 -11.07 -1.35
CA GLY A 253 -13.85 -9.93 -0.45
C GLY A 253 -12.74 -8.91 -0.69
N PRO A 254 -12.77 -7.78 0.05
CA PRO A 254 -11.78 -6.72 -0.09
C PRO A 254 -10.42 -7.16 0.47
N HIS A 255 -9.37 -6.96 -0.32
CA HIS A 255 -8.00 -7.27 0.08
C HIS A 255 -7.00 -6.28 -0.53
N GLY A 256 -6.07 -5.83 0.31
CA GLY A 256 -4.80 -5.28 -0.13
C GLY A 256 -3.79 -6.41 -0.39
N VAL A 257 -3.02 -6.31 -1.46
CA VAL A 257 -1.92 -7.24 -1.79
C VAL A 257 -0.69 -6.42 -2.12
N VAL A 258 0.32 -6.51 -1.29
CA VAL A 258 1.52 -5.67 -1.36
C VAL A 258 2.77 -6.52 -1.29
N THR A 259 3.77 -6.17 -2.08
CA THR A 259 5.08 -6.82 -2.07
C THR A 259 6.21 -5.84 -1.83
N SER A 260 6.84 -5.92 -0.66
CA SER A 260 8.10 -5.25 -0.35
C SER A 260 9.30 -6.15 -0.62
N GLY A 261 10.43 -5.60 -1.07
CA GLY A 261 11.62 -6.40 -1.34
C GLY A 261 12.91 -5.60 -1.40
N ASN A 262 14.02 -6.25 -1.02
CA ASN A 262 15.36 -5.66 -0.95
C ASN A 262 16.21 -5.86 -2.23
N TYR A 263 15.62 -6.38 -3.32
CA TYR A 263 16.31 -6.66 -4.57
C TYR A 263 16.25 -5.51 -5.59
N ARG A 264 15.30 -4.58 -5.43
CA ARG A 264 15.11 -3.44 -6.37
C ARG A 264 15.97 -2.22 -6.04
N LYS A 265 16.12 -1.90 -4.74
CA LYS A 265 16.87 -0.72 -4.28
C LYS A 265 17.92 -1.13 -3.25
N PHE A 266 19.16 -1.13 -3.67
CA PHE A 266 20.33 -1.40 -2.82
C PHE A 266 21.55 -0.72 -3.42
N TYR A 267 22.60 -0.59 -2.63
CA TYR A 267 23.94 -0.31 -3.15
C TYR A 267 24.96 -1.30 -2.58
N VAL A 268 26.06 -1.48 -3.31
CA VAL A 268 27.16 -2.34 -2.88
C VAL A 268 28.36 -1.48 -2.56
N LYS A 269 28.91 -1.62 -1.34
CA LYS A 269 30.13 -0.96 -0.91
C LYS A 269 31.03 -1.97 -0.20
N ASP A 270 32.30 -1.98 -0.58
CA ASP A 270 33.31 -2.89 -0.02
C ASP A 270 32.88 -4.38 -0.06
N GLY A 271 32.16 -4.78 -1.13
CA GLY A 271 31.63 -6.13 -1.32
C GLY A 271 30.40 -6.48 -0.47
N ARG A 272 29.89 -5.55 0.33
CA ARG A 272 28.68 -5.72 1.15
C ARG A 272 27.49 -5.02 0.50
N LYS A 273 26.38 -5.73 0.39
CA LYS A 273 25.07 -5.20 -0.07
C LYS A 273 24.38 -4.49 1.09
N TYR A 274 23.92 -3.28 0.84
CA TYR A 274 23.11 -2.48 1.77
C TYR A 274 21.73 -2.29 1.17
N ALA A 275 20.73 -2.88 1.80
CA ALA A 275 19.35 -2.71 1.41
C ALA A 275 18.82 -1.34 1.84
N HIS A 276 17.82 -0.83 1.11
CA HIS A 276 17.16 0.43 1.46
C HIS A 276 16.23 0.31 2.70
N THR A 277 15.97 -0.90 3.17
CA THR A 277 15.21 -1.16 4.40
C THR A 277 16.08 -0.91 5.61
N ILE A 278 15.68 0.03 6.44
CA ILE A 278 16.38 0.43 7.68
C ILE A 278 15.53 0.02 8.86
N ASP A 279 16.14 -0.59 9.87
CA ASP A 279 15.50 -0.81 11.15
C ASP A 279 15.58 0.47 12.01
N PRO A 280 14.46 1.17 12.23
CA PRO A 280 14.47 2.42 12.99
C PRO A 280 14.83 2.24 14.46
N ARG A 281 14.77 1.02 14.99
CA ARG A 281 15.12 0.70 16.40
C ARG A 281 16.62 0.77 16.67
N ASN A 282 17.44 0.51 15.64
CA ASN A 282 18.91 0.55 15.74
C ASN A 282 19.56 1.54 14.76
N GLY A 283 18.81 2.05 13.77
CA GLY A 283 19.24 3.03 12.78
C GLY A 283 20.07 2.47 11.63
N TYR A 284 20.17 1.14 11.46
CA TYR A 284 20.99 0.50 10.44
C TYR A 284 20.15 -0.25 9.39
N PRO A 285 20.66 -0.34 8.14
CA PRO A 285 20.11 -1.23 7.13
C PRO A 285 20.07 -2.68 7.62
N VAL A 286 18.98 -3.37 7.34
CA VAL A 286 18.82 -4.79 7.69
C VAL A 286 19.80 -5.69 6.93
N SER A 287 20.19 -6.80 7.54
CA SER A 287 21.13 -7.76 6.95
C SER A 287 20.70 -9.19 7.30
N HIS A 288 19.61 -9.65 6.70
CA HIS A 288 19.09 -11.01 6.81
C HIS A 288 18.80 -11.56 5.41
N ASN A 289 18.43 -12.83 5.34
CA ASN A 289 18.22 -13.55 4.09
C ASN A 289 16.82 -13.37 3.48
N LEU A 290 15.89 -12.67 4.10
CA LEU A 290 14.58 -12.36 3.51
C LEU A 290 14.75 -11.38 2.34
N LEU A 291 14.29 -11.79 1.15
CA LEU A 291 14.43 -11.03 -0.09
C LEU A 291 13.18 -10.27 -0.46
N SER A 292 12.00 -10.87 -0.23
CA SER A 292 10.72 -10.20 -0.42
C SER A 292 9.64 -10.75 0.49
N ALA A 293 8.67 -9.90 0.82
CA ALA A 293 7.47 -10.22 1.58
C ALA A 293 6.25 -9.73 0.81
N THR A 294 5.40 -10.65 0.36
CA THR A 294 4.08 -10.35 -0.18
C THR A 294 3.06 -10.57 0.92
N ILE A 295 2.34 -9.51 1.29
CA ILE A 295 1.32 -9.55 2.34
C ILE A 295 -0.05 -9.32 1.74
N VAL A 296 -1.03 -10.09 2.23
CA VAL A 296 -2.46 -9.92 1.98
C VAL A 296 -3.11 -9.52 3.29
N ALA A 297 -3.86 -8.42 3.27
CA ALA A 297 -4.55 -7.88 4.44
C ALA A 297 -5.91 -7.28 4.02
N PRO A 298 -6.81 -6.93 4.97
CA PRO A 298 -8.13 -6.39 4.64
C PRO A 298 -8.12 -5.08 3.85
N ASP A 299 -7.06 -4.29 3.94
CA ASP A 299 -6.84 -3.06 3.16
C ASP A 299 -5.39 -2.96 2.68
N ALA A 300 -5.16 -2.11 1.69
CA ALA A 300 -3.85 -2.00 1.05
C ALA A 300 -2.85 -1.22 1.92
N LEU A 301 -3.30 -0.25 2.73
CA LEU A 301 -2.42 0.47 3.66
C LEU A 301 -1.78 -0.49 4.67
N ILE A 302 -2.58 -1.37 5.27
CA ILE A 302 -2.09 -2.33 6.27
C ILE A 302 -1.21 -3.39 5.59
N ALA A 303 -1.57 -3.85 4.39
CA ALA A 303 -0.72 -4.77 3.64
C ALA A 303 0.66 -4.16 3.34
N ASP A 304 0.72 -2.86 2.95
CA ASP A 304 1.95 -2.10 2.68
C ASP A 304 2.81 -1.96 3.94
N ALA A 305 2.19 -1.52 5.04
CA ALA A 305 2.84 -1.44 6.35
C ALA A 305 3.45 -2.78 6.80
N TYR A 306 2.68 -3.87 6.69
CA TYR A 306 3.10 -5.19 7.15
C TYR A 306 4.12 -5.86 6.22
N ALA A 307 4.07 -5.58 4.91
CA ALA A 307 5.12 -6.00 4.00
C ALA A 307 6.47 -5.32 4.37
N THR A 308 6.45 -4.01 4.64
CA THR A 308 7.62 -3.29 5.17
C THR A 308 8.06 -3.82 6.53
N TYR A 309 7.12 -4.09 7.45
CA TYR A 309 7.40 -4.68 8.75
C TYR A 309 8.16 -6.00 8.64
N CYS A 310 7.66 -6.93 7.81
CA CYS A 310 8.33 -8.21 7.56
C CYS A 310 9.75 -8.03 7.01
N MET A 311 9.93 -7.08 6.08
CA MET A 311 11.27 -6.77 5.54
C MET A 311 12.24 -6.20 6.58
N VAL A 312 11.76 -5.65 7.68
CA VAL A 312 12.62 -5.19 8.77
C VAL A 312 12.95 -6.31 9.74
N ILE A 313 11.96 -7.12 10.14
CA ILE A 313 12.13 -8.13 11.19
C ILE A 313 12.78 -9.43 10.71
N GLY A 314 12.75 -9.73 9.40
CA GLY A 314 13.35 -10.93 8.81
C GLY A 314 12.41 -12.14 8.80
N LEU A 315 12.93 -13.29 8.35
CA LEU A 315 12.10 -14.46 8.00
C LEU A 315 11.34 -15.07 9.18
N GLU A 316 12.04 -15.42 10.26
CA GLU A 316 11.45 -16.23 11.36
C GLU A 316 10.37 -15.45 12.11
N GLU A 317 10.65 -14.18 12.43
CA GLU A 317 9.69 -13.28 13.07
C GLU A 317 8.50 -12.97 12.12
N SER A 318 8.74 -12.86 10.81
CA SER A 318 7.66 -12.64 9.83
C SER A 318 6.72 -13.84 9.75
N VAL A 319 7.24 -15.06 9.75
CA VAL A 319 6.41 -16.27 9.81
C VAL A 319 5.53 -16.26 11.05
N SER A 320 6.13 -16.04 12.24
CA SER A 320 5.39 -15.98 13.50
C SER A 320 4.33 -14.88 13.53
N PHE A 321 4.66 -13.70 12.98
CA PHE A 321 3.75 -12.57 12.88
C PHE A 321 2.55 -12.88 11.99
N ILE A 322 2.79 -13.39 10.77
CA ILE A 322 1.73 -13.69 9.81
C ILE A 322 0.79 -14.77 10.37
N GLU A 323 1.34 -15.86 10.95
CA GLU A 323 0.54 -16.94 11.52
C GLU A 323 -0.28 -16.52 12.74
N SER A 324 0.18 -15.52 13.49
CA SER A 324 -0.51 -15.02 14.69
C SER A 324 -1.47 -13.85 14.43
N THR A 325 -1.46 -13.25 13.23
CA THR A 325 -2.26 -12.06 12.92
C THR A 325 -3.52 -12.42 12.13
N PRO A 326 -4.73 -12.35 12.72
CA PRO A 326 -5.96 -12.70 12.04
C PRO A 326 -6.21 -11.84 10.79
N GLY A 327 -6.57 -12.47 9.68
CA GLY A 327 -6.89 -11.80 8.42
C GLY A 327 -5.66 -11.36 7.62
N VAL A 328 -4.45 -11.75 8.05
CA VAL A 328 -3.21 -11.54 7.32
C VAL A 328 -2.72 -12.86 6.76
N GLU A 329 -2.38 -12.85 5.48
CA GLU A 329 -1.73 -13.97 4.80
C GLU A 329 -0.43 -13.48 4.15
N GLY A 330 0.52 -14.39 3.89
CA GLY A 330 1.79 -13.96 3.34
C GLY A 330 2.55 -15.00 2.54
N CYS A 331 3.37 -14.49 1.62
CA CYS A 331 4.38 -15.25 0.89
C CYS A 331 5.75 -14.58 1.10
N LEU A 332 6.69 -15.33 1.65
CA LEU A 332 8.04 -14.86 1.95
C LEU A 332 9.03 -15.58 1.05
N VAL A 333 9.85 -14.84 0.31
CA VAL A 333 10.95 -15.41 -0.50
C VAL A 333 12.27 -15.05 0.15
N TYR A 334 13.11 -16.05 0.35
CA TYR A 334 14.38 -15.90 1.07
C TYR A 334 15.52 -16.68 0.40
N ASP A 335 16.74 -16.27 0.68
CA ASP A 335 17.95 -16.97 0.25
C ASP A 335 18.35 -18.03 1.29
N ASP A 336 18.49 -19.28 0.83
CA ASP A 336 19.00 -20.37 1.61
C ASP A 336 20.29 -20.91 0.97
N GLY A 337 21.39 -20.26 1.27
CA GLY A 337 22.72 -20.65 0.78
C GLY A 337 22.92 -20.48 -0.73
N GLY A 338 22.28 -19.48 -1.35
CA GLY A 338 22.33 -19.20 -2.79
C GLY A 338 21.15 -19.78 -3.57
N GLU A 339 20.22 -20.47 -2.91
CA GLU A 339 18.96 -20.96 -3.48
C GLU A 339 17.78 -20.15 -2.96
N PHE A 340 16.89 -19.71 -3.86
CA PHE A 340 15.66 -19.02 -3.47
C PHE A 340 14.62 -20.03 -3.00
N LYS A 341 14.17 -19.88 -1.77
CA LYS A 341 13.08 -20.63 -1.18
C LYS A 341 11.88 -19.75 -0.88
N THR A 342 10.72 -20.38 -0.81
CA THR A 342 9.45 -19.70 -0.57
C THR A 342 8.75 -20.35 0.61
N TRP A 343 8.31 -19.53 1.55
CA TRP A 343 7.34 -19.89 2.57
C TRP A 343 6.01 -19.21 2.27
N THR A 344 4.90 -19.90 2.50
CA THR A 344 3.54 -19.33 2.37
C THR A 344 2.70 -19.71 3.56
N SER A 345 1.85 -18.79 4.00
CA SER A 345 0.81 -19.06 4.97
C SER A 345 -0.28 -19.97 4.39
N GLN A 346 -1.09 -20.56 5.27
CA GLN A 346 -2.07 -21.59 4.90
C GLN A 346 -3.15 -21.08 3.94
N GLY A 347 -3.56 -19.81 4.06
CA GLY A 347 -4.58 -19.19 3.20
C GLY A 347 -4.06 -18.76 1.84
N MET A 348 -2.75 -18.83 1.61
CA MET A 348 -2.13 -18.35 0.38
C MET A 348 -1.86 -19.50 -0.61
N THR A 349 -2.75 -19.67 -1.59
CA THR A 349 -2.61 -20.68 -2.63
C THR A 349 -1.92 -20.10 -3.86
N LEU A 350 -0.69 -20.55 -4.13
CA LEU A 350 0.07 -20.20 -5.32
C LEU A 350 -0.24 -21.15 -6.46
N SER A 351 -0.34 -20.62 -7.67
CA SER A 351 -0.37 -21.39 -8.92
C SER A 351 0.97 -21.24 -9.62
N GLU A 352 1.54 -22.33 -10.14
CA GLU A 352 2.68 -22.28 -11.05
C GLU A 352 2.28 -21.54 -12.35
N LEU A 353 3.28 -20.94 -13.02
CA LEU A 353 3.11 -20.15 -14.26
C LEU A 353 2.85 -21.03 -15.48
#